data_83d62567af3b5bf44d66010e638225bd
#
_entry.id   83d62567af3b5bf44d66010e638225bd
#
_cell.length_a   1.000
_cell.length_b   1.000
_cell.length_c   1.000
_cell.angle_alpha   90.00
_cell.angle_beta   90.00
_cell.angle_gamma   90.00
#
_symmetry.space_group_name_H-M   'P 1'
#
loop_
_entity.id
_entity.type
_entity.pdbx_description
1 polymer ?
#
loop_
_entity_poly.entity_id
_entity_poly.type
_entity_poly.pdbx_seq_one_letter_code
_entity_poly.pdbx_strand_id
1 'polypeptide(L)'
;MAATLWVGSHYLPYLVAVLLAVVVRLLITGALHEDGLADFLDGFGGGGHDRERILTIMKDSHIGTYGVLGLIIYELLLVATLYSLPPTLAALTILAADPYAKMVTAQLITMMPYARKEEEAKNKTVYRKMQWPAGISLAIQGLLPMGLYLWYTGLPWELIIFLPCLAMYLLYLLIWNRLRGYTGDCCGAVCLLVELTVYLVVCAL
;
A
#
# COMPACT_ATOMS: atom_id res chain seq x y z
N MET A 1 9.75 3.65 9.87
CA MET A 1 9.77 4.74 8.86
C MET A 1 9.60 6.12 9.48
N ALA A 2 8.44 6.48 10.07
CA ALA A 2 8.18 7.83 10.60
C ALA A 2 9.22 8.33 11.61
N ALA A 3 9.54 7.52 12.63
CA ALA A 3 10.56 7.88 13.62
C ALA A 3 11.95 8.08 12.99
N THR A 4 12.34 7.23 12.03
CA THR A 4 13.63 7.34 11.32
C THR A 4 13.68 8.64 10.52
N LEU A 5 12.60 8.99 9.81
CA LEU A 5 12.53 10.24 9.06
C LEU A 5 12.62 11.44 10.01
N TRP A 6 11.79 11.46 11.05
CA TRP A 6 11.74 12.60 11.97
C TRP A 6 13.06 12.80 12.71
N VAL A 7 13.63 11.76 13.32
CA VAL A 7 14.92 11.84 14.01
C VAL A 7 16.05 12.18 13.03
N GLY A 8 16.09 11.47 11.89
CA GLY A 8 17.11 11.68 10.87
C GLY A 8 17.15 13.11 10.32
N SER A 9 15.99 13.75 10.18
CA SER A 9 15.89 15.12 9.68
C SER A 9 16.54 16.18 10.57
N HIS A 10 16.83 15.86 11.84
CA HIS A 10 17.55 16.76 12.76
C HIS A 10 19.07 16.67 12.64
N TYR A 11 19.58 15.58 12.07
CA TYR A 11 21.02 15.31 12.04
C TYR A 11 21.60 15.17 10.63
N LEU A 12 20.75 14.94 9.62
CA LEU A 12 21.14 14.64 8.25
C LEU A 12 20.46 15.59 7.26
N PRO A 13 21.02 15.79 6.06
CA PRO A 13 20.27 16.41 4.96
C PRO A 13 18.92 15.70 4.76
N TYR A 14 17.86 16.46 4.61
CA TYR A 14 16.49 15.93 4.66
C TYR A 14 16.24 14.80 3.65
N LEU A 15 16.75 14.92 2.41
CA LEU A 15 16.65 13.83 1.43
C LEU A 15 17.29 12.52 1.93
N VAL A 16 18.42 12.63 2.61
CA VAL A 16 19.09 11.44 3.18
C VAL A 16 18.23 10.81 4.28
N ALA A 17 17.61 11.63 5.14
CA ALA A 17 16.69 11.13 6.17
C ALA A 17 15.47 10.42 5.56
N VAL A 18 14.90 10.95 4.46
CA VAL A 18 13.81 10.29 3.72
C VAL A 18 14.26 8.95 3.15
N LEU A 19 15.40 8.90 2.46
CA LEU A 19 15.93 7.67 1.87
C LEU A 19 16.21 6.60 2.94
N LEU A 20 16.83 6.98 4.07
CA LEU A 20 17.05 6.06 5.19
C LEU A 20 15.73 5.56 5.80
N ALA A 21 14.70 6.40 5.86
CA ALA A 21 13.38 5.98 6.34
C ALA A 21 12.75 4.93 5.43
N VAL A 22 12.91 5.06 4.11
CA VAL A 22 12.48 4.06 3.12
C VAL A 22 13.28 2.76 3.29
N VAL A 23 14.61 2.83 3.38
CA VAL A 23 15.47 1.65 3.61
C VAL A 23 15.05 0.91 4.89
N VAL A 24 14.82 1.63 6.00
CA VAL A 24 14.37 1.03 7.26
C VAL A 24 13.01 0.36 7.10
N ARG A 25 12.07 0.97 6.34
CA ARG A 25 10.79 0.35 6.01
C ARG A 25 11.00 -0.99 5.30
N LEU A 26 11.78 -1.01 4.21
CA LEU A 26 12.05 -2.20 3.43
C LEU A 26 12.68 -3.33 4.28
N LEU A 27 13.64 -2.98 5.15
CA LEU A 27 14.27 -3.95 6.04
C LEU A 27 13.30 -4.52 7.09
N ILE A 28 12.42 -3.71 7.66
CA ILE A 28 11.46 -4.16 8.68
C ILE A 28 10.35 -5.03 8.06
N THR A 29 9.87 -4.67 6.88
CA THR A 29 8.79 -5.40 6.18
C THR A 29 9.30 -6.58 5.37
N GLY A 30 10.62 -6.68 5.16
CA GLY A 30 11.23 -7.62 4.22
C GLY A 30 10.79 -7.37 2.78
N ALA A 31 10.45 -6.12 2.44
CA ALA A 31 9.94 -5.70 1.13
C ALA A 31 8.69 -6.49 0.65
N LEU A 32 7.93 -7.06 1.58
CA LEU A 32 6.80 -7.95 1.26
C LEU A 32 5.72 -7.27 0.39
N HIS A 33 5.44 -5.99 0.67
CA HIS A 33 4.43 -5.25 -0.09
C HIS A 33 4.96 -4.82 -1.46
N GLU A 34 6.22 -4.46 -1.52
CA GLU A 34 6.94 -4.07 -2.74
C GLU A 34 7.07 -5.27 -3.70
N ASP A 35 7.38 -6.46 -3.18
CA ASP A 35 7.34 -7.72 -3.93
C ASP A 35 5.94 -7.96 -4.52
N GLY A 36 4.90 -7.81 -3.69
CA GLY A 36 3.51 -7.92 -4.16
C GLY A 36 3.15 -6.88 -5.22
N LEU A 37 3.67 -5.64 -5.12
CA LEU A 37 3.45 -4.61 -6.14
C LEU A 37 4.13 -4.99 -7.47
N ALA A 38 5.35 -5.50 -7.43
CA ALA A 38 6.06 -5.97 -8.62
C ALA A 38 5.32 -7.10 -9.33
N ASP A 39 4.95 -8.15 -8.59
CA ASP A 39 4.20 -9.30 -9.08
C ASP A 39 2.84 -8.87 -9.68
N PHE A 40 2.14 -7.95 -8.99
CA PHE A 40 0.89 -7.39 -9.47
C PHE A 40 1.06 -6.66 -10.80
N LEU A 41 2.05 -5.78 -10.91
CA LEU A 41 2.29 -5.01 -12.12
C LEU A 41 2.73 -5.90 -13.30
N ASP A 42 3.59 -6.88 -13.06
CA ASP A 42 3.98 -7.85 -14.08
C ASP A 42 2.79 -8.72 -14.53
N GLY A 43 2.01 -9.22 -13.60
CA GLY A 43 0.83 -10.01 -13.90
C GLY A 43 -0.20 -9.23 -14.73
N PHE A 44 -0.57 -8.05 -14.27
CA PHE A 44 -1.59 -7.23 -14.93
C PHE A 44 -1.10 -6.54 -16.22
N GLY A 45 0.22 -6.25 -16.31
CA GLY A 45 0.84 -5.71 -17.51
C GLY A 45 1.09 -6.77 -18.59
N GLY A 46 1.63 -7.94 -18.20
CA GLY A 46 2.03 -9.00 -19.12
C GLY A 46 0.95 -10.05 -19.44
N GLY A 47 -0.03 -10.22 -18.54
CA GLY A 47 -1.06 -11.26 -18.64
C GLY A 47 -2.28 -10.91 -19.51
N GLY A 48 -2.44 -9.64 -19.90
CA GLY A 48 -3.58 -9.17 -20.68
C GLY A 48 -4.91 -9.37 -19.95
N HIS A 49 -5.87 -10.02 -20.59
CA HIS A 49 -7.18 -10.37 -20.02
C HIS A 49 -7.30 -11.83 -19.61
N ASP A 50 -6.24 -12.61 -19.75
CA ASP A 50 -6.21 -14.03 -19.42
C ASP A 50 -5.87 -14.21 -17.92
N ARG A 51 -6.88 -14.65 -17.16
CA ARG A 51 -6.78 -14.86 -15.71
C ARG A 51 -5.67 -15.85 -15.34
N GLU A 52 -5.57 -16.98 -16.02
CA GLU A 52 -4.61 -18.03 -15.71
C GLU A 52 -3.18 -17.55 -16.02
N ARG A 53 -3.01 -16.80 -17.11
CA ARG A 53 -1.74 -16.18 -17.48
C ARG A 53 -1.31 -15.13 -16.44
N ILE A 54 -2.23 -14.26 -15.98
CA ILE A 54 -1.94 -13.29 -14.92
C ILE A 54 -1.45 -14.02 -13.66
N LEU A 55 -2.20 -15.04 -13.21
CA LEU A 55 -1.85 -15.81 -12.01
C LEU A 55 -0.51 -16.56 -12.16
N THR A 56 -0.20 -17.06 -13.36
CA THR A 56 1.07 -17.72 -13.66
C THR A 56 2.24 -16.73 -13.55
N ILE A 57 2.12 -15.54 -14.16
CA ILE A 57 3.16 -14.50 -14.09
C ILE A 57 3.37 -14.05 -12.64
N MET A 58 2.30 -13.79 -11.88
CA MET A 58 2.40 -13.41 -10.48
C MET A 58 3.00 -14.50 -9.56
N LYS A 59 3.08 -15.74 -10.01
CA LYS A 59 3.72 -16.84 -9.26
C LYS A 59 5.18 -17.03 -9.63
N ASP A 60 5.62 -16.50 -10.76
CA ASP A 60 7.01 -16.56 -11.20
C ASP A 60 7.88 -15.71 -10.27
N SER A 61 9.02 -16.24 -9.86
CA SER A 61 10.00 -15.53 -9.03
C SER A 61 10.86 -14.54 -9.83
N HIS A 62 10.73 -14.50 -11.16
CA HIS A 62 11.45 -13.57 -12.00
C HIS A 62 10.67 -12.27 -12.15
N ILE A 63 11.34 -11.15 -11.87
CA ILE A 63 10.76 -9.84 -12.08
C ILE A 63 10.78 -9.47 -13.57
N GLY A 64 9.66 -8.98 -14.08
CA GLY A 64 9.51 -8.49 -15.44
C GLY A 64 9.68 -6.98 -15.55
N THR A 65 9.54 -6.48 -16.77
CA THR A 65 9.73 -5.04 -17.07
C THR A 65 8.68 -4.17 -16.39
N TYR A 66 7.43 -4.62 -16.30
CA TYR A 66 6.37 -3.84 -15.64
C TYR A 66 6.59 -3.71 -14.15
N GLY A 67 7.04 -4.78 -13.48
CA GLY A 67 7.41 -4.77 -12.07
C GLY A 67 8.56 -3.84 -11.78
N VAL A 68 9.65 -3.93 -12.57
CA VAL A 68 10.82 -3.04 -12.42
C VAL A 68 10.43 -1.57 -12.59
N LEU A 69 9.77 -1.22 -13.70
CA LEU A 69 9.36 0.17 -13.96
C LEU A 69 8.39 0.69 -12.91
N GLY A 70 7.44 -0.17 -12.50
CA GLY A 70 6.46 0.20 -11.50
C GLY A 70 7.06 0.44 -10.12
N LEU A 71 8.00 -0.39 -9.68
CA LEU A 71 8.73 -0.17 -8.42
C LEU A 71 9.56 1.11 -8.47
N ILE A 72 10.29 1.35 -9.55
CA ILE A 72 11.08 2.60 -9.71
C ILE A 72 10.16 3.82 -9.61
N ILE A 73 9.04 3.82 -10.32
CA ILE A 73 8.09 4.95 -10.30
C ILE A 73 7.47 5.10 -8.91
N TYR A 74 7.06 4.00 -8.28
CA TYR A 74 6.49 4.01 -6.93
C TYR A 74 7.48 4.62 -5.92
N GLU A 75 8.72 4.14 -5.87
CA GLU A 75 9.74 4.61 -4.93
C GLU A 75 10.12 6.08 -5.19
N LEU A 76 10.22 6.49 -6.45
CA LEU A 76 10.46 7.89 -6.80
C LEU A 76 9.33 8.80 -6.32
N LEU A 77 8.07 8.40 -6.52
CA LEU A 77 6.91 9.16 -6.05
C LEU A 77 6.84 9.19 -4.52
N LEU A 78 7.12 8.08 -3.84
CA LEU A 78 7.17 8.01 -2.39
C LEU A 78 8.22 8.97 -1.83
N VAL A 79 9.45 8.92 -2.35
CA VAL A 79 10.55 9.81 -1.93
C VAL A 79 10.21 11.27 -2.25
N ALA A 80 9.73 11.56 -3.46
CA ALA A 80 9.40 12.91 -3.88
C ALA A 80 8.31 13.54 -3.01
N THR A 81 7.22 12.81 -2.75
CA THR A 81 6.11 13.31 -1.91
C THR A 81 6.56 13.57 -0.48
N LEU A 82 7.28 12.62 0.14
CA LEU A 82 7.77 12.80 1.51
C LEU A 82 8.81 13.92 1.62
N TYR A 83 9.67 14.06 0.62
CA TYR A 83 10.68 15.13 0.57
C TYR A 83 10.04 16.51 0.37
N SER A 84 8.90 16.61 -0.30
CA SER A 84 8.18 17.87 -0.52
C SER A 84 7.43 18.37 0.71
N LEU A 85 7.23 17.53 1.74
CA LEU A 85 6.54 17.90 2.97
C LEU A 85 7.54 18.34 4.04
N PRO A 86 7.16 19.27 4.95
CA PRO A 86 7.96 19.54 6.15
C PRO A 86 8.19 18.25 6.96
N PRO A 87 9.38 18.03 7.54
CA PRO A 87 9.73 16.76 8.21
C PRO A 87 8.73 16.26 9.24
N THR A 88 8.20 17.17 10.06
CA THR A 88 7.18 16.82 11.06
C THR A 88 5.87 16.39 10.40
N LEU A 89 5.44 17.11 9.37
CA LEU A 89 4.20 16.75 8.65
C LEU A 89 4.38 15.41 7.93
N ALA A 90 5.50 15.18 7.24
CA ALA A 90 5.81 13.91 6.61
C ALA A 90 5.77 12.73 7.61
N ALA A 91 6.41 12.88 8.77
CA ALA A 91 6.40 11.86 9.80
C ALA A 91 4.99 11.56 10.34
N LEU A 92 4.19 12.59 10.60
CA LEU A 92 2.80 12.44 11.04
C LEU A 92 1.93 11.80 9.95
N THR A 93 2.14 12.19 8.69
CA THR A 93 1.42 11.58 7.54
C THR A 93 1.73 10.10 7.43
N ILE A 94 2.97 9.66 7.59
CA ILE A 94 3.36 8.24 7.61
C ILE A 94 2.62 7.49 8.73
N LEU A 95 2.59 8.05 9.95
CA LEU A 95 1.92 7.43 11.10
C LEU A 95 0.41 7.26 10.90
N ALA A 96 -0.21 8.14 10.14
CA ALA A 96 -1.64 8.09 9.84
C ALA A 96 -1.94 7.24 8.59
N ALA A 97 -1.16 7.39 7.52
CA ALA A 97 -1.41 6.77 6.22
C ALA A 97 -1.21 5.25 6.23
N ASP A 98 -0.13 4.74 6.84
CA ASP A 98 0.18 3.31 6.86
C ASP A 98 -0.94 2.46 7.51
N PRO A 99 -1.40 2.71 8.74
CA PRO A 99 -2.48 1.93 9.32
C PRO A 99 -3.82 2.16 8.63
N TYR A 100 -4.07 3.37 8.11
CA TYR A 100 -5.28 3.65 7.34
C TYR A 100 -5.31 2.87 6.02
N ALA A 101 -4.23 2.85 5.26
CA ALA A 101 -4.11 2.09 4.03
C ALA A 101 -4.30 0.59 4.26
N LYS A 102 -3.73 0.04 5.32
CA LYS A 102 -3.92 -1.38 5.73
C LYS A 102 -5.38 -1.69 6.05
N MET A 103 -6.06 -0.80 6.78
CA MET A 103 -7.49 -0.94 7.08
C MET A 103 -8.34 -0.93 5.82
N VAL A 104 -8.10 0.01 4.91
CA VAL A 104 -8.83 0.14 3.63
C VAL A 104 -8.57 -1.08 2.75
N THR A 105 -7.32 -1.51 2.62
CA THR A 105 -6.92 -2.67 1.80
C THR A 105 -7.52 -3.98 2.31
N ALA A 106 -7.61 -4.16 3.62
CA ALA A 106 -8.17 -5.37 4.21
C ALA A 106 -9.65 -5.61 3.81
N GLN A 107 -10.34 -4.61 3.31
CA GLN A 107 -11.69 -4.76 2.77
C GLN A 107 -11.71 -5.68 1.53
N LEU A 108 -10.62 -5.77 0.75
CA LEU A 108 -10.54 -6.70 -0.38
C LEU A 108 -10.82 -8.15 0.04
N ILE A 109 -10.31 -8.55 1.22
CA ILE A 109 -10.48 -9.91 1.76
C ILE A 109 -11.96 -10.20 2.08
N THR A 110 -12.73 -9.16 2.43
CA THR A 110 -14.16 -9.29 2.71
C THR A 110 -15.03 -9.22 1.45
N MET A 111 -14.58 -8.48 0.44
CA MET A 111 -15.33 -8.18 -0.78
C MET A 111 -15.11 -9.19 -1.91
N MET A 112 -13.99 -9.94 -1.89
CA MET A 112 -13.62 -10.88 -2.94
C MET A 112 -13.28 -12.27 -2.37
N PRO A 113 -13.49 -13.35 -3.15
CA PRO A 113 -12.91 -14.66 -2.85
C PRO A 113 -11.40 -14.66 -3.15
N TYR A 114 -10.68 -15.61 -2.56
CA TYR A 114 -9.28 -15.84 -2.92
C TYR A 114 -9.19 -16.40 -4.36
N ALA A 115 -8.29 -15.85 -5.17
CA ALA A 115 -8.24 -16.14 -6.60
C ALA A 115 -7.60 -17.49 -6.96
N ARG A 116 -6.83 -18.10 -6.06
CA ARG A 116 -6.17 -19.41 -6.26
C ARG A 116 -6.86 -20.49 -5.40
N LYS A 117 -6.63 -21.77 -5.72
CA LYS A 117 -6.96 -22.84 -4.80
C LYS A 117 -6.08 -22.77 -3.57
N GLU A 118 -6.61 -23.16 -2.40
CA GLU A 118 -5.87 -23.10 -1.12
C GLU A 118 -4.53 -23.82 -1.17
N GLU A 119 -4.47 -24.94 -1.88
CA GLU A 119 -3.28 -25.79 -2.06
C GLU A 119 -2.17 -25.09 -2.88
N GLU A 120 -2.52 -24.08 -3.68
CA GLU A 120 -1.63 -23.34 -4.56
C GLU A 120 -1.17 -22.00 -3.97
N ALA A 121 -1.59 -21.66 -2.75
CA ALA A 121 -1.20 -20.43 -2.09
C ALA A 121 0.33 -20.40 -1.85
N LYS A 122 1.01 -19.32 -2.26
CA LYS A 122 2.46 -19.09 -2.05
C LYS A 122 2.83 -19.26 -0.57
N ASN A 123 2.00 -18.73 0.32
CA ASN A 123 2.10 -18.92 1.76
C ASN A 123 0.87 -19.72 2.18
N LYS A 124 1.02 -20.89 2.74
CA LYS A 124 -0.06 -21.79 3.21
C LYS A 124 -1.11 -21.14 4.14
N THR A 125 -1.17 -19.83 4.14
CA THR A 125 -2.07 -19.00 4.94
C THR A 125 -3.25 -18.57 4.08
N VAL A 126 -4.36 -19.28 4.21
CA VAL A 126 -5.62 -18.82 3.63
C VAL A 126 -6.19 -17.75 4.55
N TYR A 127 -6.43 -16.58 3.99
CA TYR A 127 -7.08 -15.52 4.73
C TYR A 127 -8.51 -15.93 5.08
N ARG A 128 -8.78 -16.11 6.37
CA ARG A 128 -10.14 -16.38 6.87
C ARG A 128 -10.96 -15.08 6.78
N LYS A 129 -12.28 -15.23 6.57
CA LYS A 129 -13.19 -14.08 6.66
C LYS A 129 -12.99 -13.35 7.99
N MET A 130 -12.93 -12.04 7.89
CA MET A 130 -12.70 -11.16 9.04
C MET A 130 -13.81 -11.35 10.08
N GLN A 131 -13.43 -11.68 11.31
CA GLN A 131 -14.35 -11.76 12.44
C GLN A 131 -14.60 -10.36 13.01
N TRP A 132 -15.75 -10.11 13.58
CA TRP A 132 -16.14 -8.82 14.16
C TRP A 132 -15.09 -8.19 15.10
N PRO A 133 -14.48 -8.90 16.06
CA PRO A 133 -13.46 -8.30 16.93
C PRO A 133 -12.22 -7.84 16.16
N ALA A 134 -11.80 -8.62 15.15
CA ALA A 134 -10.67 -8.25 14.28
C ALA A 134 -11.01 -7.02 13.42
N GLY A 135 -12.24 -6.95 12.91
CA GLY A 135 -12.72 -5.79 12.15
C GLY A 135 -12.76 -4.50 12.98
N ILE A 136 -13.25 -4.58 14.22
CA ILE A 136 -13.27 -3.44 15.16
C ILE A 136 -11.84 -3.01 15.49
N SER A 137 -10.95 -3.95 15.81
CA SER A 137 -9.55 -3.66 16.10
C SER A 137 -8.86 -2.96 14.91
N LEU A 138 -9.08 -3.47 13.70
CA LEU A 138 -8.54 -2.89 12.48
C LEU A 138 -9.08 -1.47 12.21
N ALA A 139 -10.38 -1.27 12.42
CA ALA A 139 -11.02 0.06 12.29
C ALA A 139 -10.43 1.06 13.29
N ILE A 140 -10.24 0.68 14.54
CA ILE A 140 -9.61 1.54 15.54
C ILE A 140 -8.17 1.87 15.14
N GLN A 141 -7.39 0.87 14.72
CA GLN A 141 -6.00 1.07 14.31
C GLN A 141 -5.85 1.97 13.08
N GLY A 142 -6.80 1.92 12.14
CA GLY A 142 -6.77 2.75 10.94
C GLY A 142 -7.36 4.15 11.15
N LEU A 143 -8.53 4.23 11.79
CA LEU A 143 -9.27 5.49 11.92
C LEU A 143 -8.76 6.39 13.04
N LEU A 144 -8.27 5.84 14.16
CA LEU A 144 -7.83 6.65 15.28
C LEU A 144 -6.58 7.49 14.95
N PRO A 145 -5.49 6.91 14.39
CA PRO A 145 -4.34 7.71 13.98
C PRO A 145 -4.69 8.74 12.90
N MET A 146 -5.52 8.34 11.92
CA MET A 146 -5.97 9.25 10.86
C MET A 146 -6.84 10.38 11.41
N GLY A 147 -7.77 10.10 12.29
CA GLY A 147 -8.61 11.12 12.94
C GLY A 147 -7.80 12.11 13.77
N LEU A 148 -6.83 11.63 14.56
CA LEU A 148 -5.91 12.49 15.32
C LEU A 148 -5.04 13.36 14.40
N TYR A 149 -4.56 12.78 13.29
CA TYR A 149 -3.80 13.50 12.27
C TYR A 149 -4.60 14.64 11.66
N LEU A 150 -5.83 14.36 11.23
CA LEU A 150 -6.72 15.36 10.63
C LEU A 150 -7.12 16.46 11.61
N TRP A 151 -7.39 16.07 12.86
CA TRP A 151 -7.68 17.03 13.93
C TRP A 151 -6.48 17.97 14.22
N TYR A 152 -5.27 17.41 14.25
CA TYR A 152 -4.06 18.18 14.51
C TYR A 152 -3.66 19.10 13.35
N THR A 153 -3.77 18.61 12.12
CA THR A 153 -3.32 19.34 10.92
C THR A 153 -4.37 20.31 10.38
N GLY A 154 -5.65 20.09 10.66
CA GLY A 154 -6.75 20.86 10.07
C GLY A 154 -6.93 20.68 8.56
N LEU A 155 -6.28 19.66 7.97
CA LEU A 155 -6.40 19.38 6.55
C LEU A 155 -7.81 18.89 6.16
N PRO A 156 -8.26 19.10 4.92
CA PRO A 156 -9.60 18.71 4.47
C PRO A 156 -9.75 17.19 4.50
N TRP A 157 -10.49 16.71 5.49
CA TRP A 157 -10.72 15.28 5.72
C TRP A 157 -11.39 14.59 4.54
N GLU A 158 -12.22 15.31 3.79
CA GLU A 158 -12.94 14.79 2.63
C GLU A 158 -11.99 14.24 1.58
N LEU A 159 -10.94 14.99 1.26
CA LEU A 159 -9.96 14.57 0.24
C LEU A 159 -9.07 13.44 0.76
N ILE A 160 -8.59 13.56 2.01
CA ILE A 160 -7.64 12.60 2.61
C ILE A 160 -8.29 11.24 2.89
N ILE A 161 -9.60 11.22 3.15
CA ILE A 161 -10.35 9.97 3.38
C ILE A 161 -10.88 9.41 2.06
N PHE A 162 -11.56 10.21 1.21
CA PHE A 162 -12.26 9.67 0.05
C PHE A 162 -11.37 9.34 -1.13
N LEU A 163 -10.30 10.08 -1.41
CA LEU A 163 -9.45 9.79 -2.56
C LEU A 163 -8.70 8.45 -2.44
N PRO A 164 -8.11 8.08 -1.29
CA PRO A 164 -7.55 6.74 -1.12
C PRO A 164 -8.61 5.62 -1.17
N CYS A 165 -9.82 5.86 -0.66
CA CYS A 165 -10.94 4.91 -0.80
C CYS A 165 -11.36 4.75 -2.27
N LEU A 166 -11.38 5.84 -3.04
CA LEU A 166 -11.66 5.80 -4.47
C LEU A 166 -10.55 5.03 -5.22
N ALA A 167 -9.28 5.27 -4.89
CA ALA A 167 -8.16 4.53 -5.46
C ALA A 167 -8.30 3.02 -5.18
N MET A 168 -8.60 2.64 -3.93
CA MET A 168 -8.88 1.24 -3.58
C MET A 168 -10.02 0.67 -4.39
N TYR A 169 -11.12 1.41 -4.54
CA TYR A 169 -12.29 0.94 -5.29
C TYR A 169 -11.99 0.75 -6.79
N LEU A 170 -11.21 1.64 -7.40
CA LEU A 170 -10.77 1.48 -8.78
C LEU A 170 -9.87 0.26 -8.96
N LEU A 171 -8.94 0.03 -8.02
CA LEU A 171 -8.10 -1.16 -8.00
C LEU A 171 -8.94 -2.44 -7.76
N TYR A 172 -9.93 -2.38 -6.87
CA TYR A 172 -10.91 -3.46 -6.70
C TYR A 172 -11.61 -3.81 -8.01
N LEU A 173 -12.11 -2.82 -8.75
CA LEU A 173 -12.76 -3.06 -10.04
C LEU A 173 -11.81 -3.69 -11.07
N LEU A 174 -10.56 -3.22 -11.11
CA LEU A 174 -9.52 -3.77 -11.98
C LEU A 174 -9.25 -5.25 -11.65
N ILE A 175 -9.03 -5.56 -10.37
CA ILE A 175 -8.76 -6.91 -9.87
C ILE A 175 -9.97 -7.81 -10.14
N TRP A 176 -11.17 -7.35 -9.79
CA TRP A 176 -12.40 -8.11 -10.02
C TRP A 176 -12.61 -8.43 -11.49
N ASN A 177 -12.41 -7.48 -12.39
CA ASN A 177 -12.61 -7.69 -13.82
C ASN A 177 -11.62 -8.68 -14.43
N ARG A 178 -10.39 -8.75 -13.91
CA ARG A 178 -9.32 -9.59 -14.46
C ARG A 178 -9.18 -10.94 -13.76
N LEU A 179 -9.28 -10.98 -12.42
CA LEU A 179 -9.01 -12.18 -11.62
C LEU A 179 -10.25 -12.81 -11.00
N ARG A 180 -11.37 -12.06 -10.86
CA ARG A 180 -12.57 -12.49 -10.10
C ARG A 180 -12.27 -12.91 -8.67
N GLY A 181 -11.21 -12.37 -8.07
CA GLY A 181 -10.73 -12.67 -6.73
C GLY A 181 -9.41 -11.97 -6.46
N TYR A 182 -8.90 -12.05 -5.23
CA TYR A 182 -7.63 -11.43 -4.82
C TYR A 182 -6.53 -12.46 -4.58
N THR A 183 -5.27 -12.01 -4.64
CA THR A 183 -4.08 -12.72 -4.13
C THR A 183 -3.43 -11.88 -3.03
N GLY A 184 -2.44 -12.45 -2.32
CA GLY A 184 -1.63 -11.68 -1.37
C GLY A 184 -0.93 -10.48 -2.04
N ASP A 185 -0.44 -10.70 -3.26
CA ASP A 185 0.25 -9.68 -4.07
C ASP A 185 -0.70 -8.52 -4.41
N CYS A 186 -1.97 -8.81 -4.74
CA CYS A 186 -2.99 -7.78 -4.91
C CYS A 186 -3.17 -6.94 -3.63
N CYS A 187 -3.17 -7.57 -2.45
CA CYS A 187 -3.27 -6.84 -1.19
C CYS A 187 -2.04 -5.97 -0.94
N GLY A 188 -0.82 -6.47 -1.21
CA GLY A 188 0.42 -5.70 -1.12
C GLY A 188 0.40 -4.47 -2.02
N ALA A 189 0.07 -4.67 -3.31
CA ALA A 189 -0.03 -3.59 -4.29
C ALA A 189 -1.07 -2.53 -3.91
N VAL A 190 -2.28 -2.95 -3.53
CA VAL A 190 -3.35 -2.03 -3.12
C VAL A 190 -2.96 -1.24 -1.87
N CYS A 191 -2.31 -1.89 -0.89
CA CYS A 191 -1.84 -1.22 0.32
C CYS A 191 -0.87 -0.07 0.00
N LEU A 192 0.15 -0.34 -0.83
CA LEU A 192 1.14 0.66 -1.22
C LEU A 192 0.53 1.80 -2.05
N LEU A 193 -0.36 1.49 -3.00
CA LEU A 193 -0.97 2.49 -3.87
C LEU A 193 -2.00 3.36 -3.12
N VAL A 194 -2.74 2.80 -2.18
CA VAL A 194 -3.65 3.54 -1.30
C VAL A 194 -2.86 4.45 -0.36
N GLU A 195 -1.78 3.96 0.24
CA GLU A 195 -0.88 4.74 1.08
C GLU A 195 -0.24 5.89 0.30
N LEU A 196 0.30 5.61 -0.89
CA LEU A 196 0.86 6.63 -1.78
C LEU A 196 -0.17 7.70 -2.16
N THR A 197 -1.45 7.31 -2.34
CA THR A 197 -2.53 8.27 -2.62
C THR A 197 -2.69 9.26 -1.46
N VAL A 198 -2.60 8.81 -0.20
CA VAL A 198 -2.62 9.74 0.96
C VAL A 198 -1.46 10.74 0.86
N TYR A 199 -0.24 10.28 0.59
CA TYR A 199 0.93 11.16 0.47
C TYR A 199 0.77 12.18 -0.67
N LEU A 200 0.29 11.74 -1.84
CA LEU A 200 0.04 12.62 -2.99
C LEU A 200 -1.02 13.68 -2.67
N VAL A 201 -2.10 13.29 -2.00
CA VAL A 201 -3.16 14.23 -1.59
C VAL A 201 -2.63 15.27 -0.61
N VAL A 202 -1.89 14.83 0.42
CA VAL A 202 -1.31 15.77 1.40
C VAL A 202 -0.26 16.69 0.75
N CYS A 203 0.49 16.19 -0.22
CA CYS A 203 1.46 16.99 -0.96
C CYS A 203 0.81 18.04 -1.90
N ALA A 204 -0.44 17.80 -2.32
CA ALA A 204 -1.19 18.70 -3.20
C ALA A 204 -1.99 19.78 -2.44
N LEU A 205 -2.13 19.66 -1.12
CA LEU A 205 -2.83 20.59 -0.23
C LEU A 205 -1.89 21.61 0.40
#